data_f10b4180663d5272a358588132962aeb
#
_entry.id   f10b4180663d5272a358588132962aeb
#
_cell.length_a   1.000
_cell.length_b   1.000
_cell.length_c   1.000
_cell.angle_alpha   90.00
_cell.angle_beta   90.00
_cell.angle_gamma   90.00
#
_symmetry.space_group_name_H-M   'P 1'
#
loop_
_entity.id
_entity.type
_entity.pdbx_description
1 polymer ?
#
loop_
_entity_poly.entity_id
_entity_poly.type
_entity_poly.pdbx_seq_one_letter_code
_entity_poly.pdbx_strand_id
1 'polypeptide(L)'
;ARVFRDRTLGVLDALVGATTLTFAALISSPERDEESLRLVVEVADTIGQEIAHCVREFVEQAPMLGDEERLGLLRDFYGRVGKTLDALGSTGIAAVVHEVVEALALCADVDPRAVFLQVARVVEHGRRGGYECDDLAKDAIVRLVQRYLADHRALLQDESACRAALISILDIFVRAGWAEARLLTYNLEQIFR
;
A
#
# COMPACT_ATOMS: atom_id res chain seq x y z
N ALA A 1 -11.68 -25.11 -1.22
CA ALA A 1 -10.76 -23.96 -1.40
C ALA A 1 -11.45 -22.62 -1.07
N ARG A 2 -12.59 -22.27 -1.70
CA ARG A 2 -13.28 -20.98 -1.52
C ARG A 2 -13.69 -20.71 -0.07
N VAL A 3 -14.31 -21.67 0.59
CA VAL A 3 -14.76 -21.54 2.00
C VAL A 3 -13.59 -21.38 2.97
N PHE A 4 -12.48 -22.07 2.72
CA PHE A 4 -11.27 -21.93 3.54
C PHE A 4 -10.67 -20.52 3.39
N ARG A 5 -10.59 -20.02 2.16
CA ARG A 5 -10.13 -18.66 1.85
C ARG A 5 -10.99 -17.59 2.55
N ASP A 6 -12.32 -17.71 2.47
CA ASP A 6 -13.23 -16.74 3.09
C ASP A 6 -13.09 -16.70 4.63
N ARG A 7 -12.86 -17.86 5.26
CA ARG A 7 -12.59 -17.94 6.71
C ARG A 7 -11.24 -17.32 7.08
N THR A 8 -10.20 -17.58 6.30
CA THR A 8 -8.86 -17.02 6.54
C THR A 8 -8.88 -15.50 6.42
N LEU A 9 -9.53 -14.96 5.38
CA LEU A 9 -9.68 -13.52 5.22
C LEU A 9 -10.49 -12.90 6.36
N GLY A 10 -11.55 -13.55 6.84
CA GLY A 10 -12.32 -13.07 7.99
C GLY A 10 -11.51 -13.03 9.28
N VAL A 11 -10.60 -13.98 9.50
CA VAL A 11 -9.67 -13.96 10.64
C VAL A 11 -8.66 -12.84 10.50
N LEU A 12 -8.09 -12.63 9.31
CA LEU A 12 -7.18 -11.52 9.03
C LEU A 12 -7.85 -10.17 9.26
N ASP A 13 -9.07 -9.97 8.79
CA ASP A 13 -9.84 -8.74 9.03
C ASP A 13 -10.04 -8.46 10.52
N ALA A 14 -10.39 -9.49 11.30
CA ALA A 14 -10.56 -9.37 12.74
C ALA A 14 -9.24 -9.03 13.46
N LEU A 15 -8.14 -9.67 13.06
CA LEU A 15 -6.81 -9.39 13.60
C LEU A 15 -6.35 -7.98 13.27
N VAL A 16 -6.50 -7.54 12.02
CA VAL A 16 -6.15 -6.16 11.62
C VAL A 16 -7.01 -5.16 12.37
N GLY A 17 -8.31 -5.38 12.48
CA GLY A 17 -9.20 -4.52 13.26
C GLY A 17 -8.79 -4.40 14.72
N ALA A 18 -8.48 -5.51 15.38
CA ALA A 18 -8.00 -5.51 16.77
C ALA A 18 -6.65 -4.79 16.90
N THR A 19 -5.71 -5.07 16.00
CA THR A 19 -4.36 -4.49 16.01
C THR A 19 -4.41 -2.97 15.81
N THR A 20 -5.18 -2.49 14.85
CA THR A 20 -5.31 -1.05 14.56
C THR A 20 -5.97 -0.30 15.71
N LEU A 21 -7.00 -0.87 16.33
CA LEU A 21 -7.66 -0.27 17.52
C LEU A 21 -6.71 -0.22 18.72
N THR A 22 -5.96 -1.29 18.97
CA THR A 22 -5.00 -1.34 20.07
C THR A 22 -3.86 -0.36 19.85
N PHE A 23 -3.33 -0.28 18.63
CA PHE A 23 -2.31 0.70 18.27
C PHE A 23 -2.79 2.14 18.49
N ALA A 24 -3.98 2.48 18.00
CA ALA A 24 -4.57 3.80 18.17
C ALA A 24 -4.78 4.15 19.66
N ALA A 25 -5.20 3.20 20.48
CA ALA A 25 -5.36 3.39 21.92
C ALA A 25 -4.01 3.65 22.61
N LEU A 26 -2.97 2.86 22.28
CA LEU A 26 -1.63 2.99 22.87
C LEU A 26 -0.95 4.32 22.51
N ILE A 27 -1.03 4.76 21.26
CA ILE A 27 -0.42 6.03 20.85
C ILE A 27 -1.16 7.25 21.43
N SER A 28 -2.45 7.10 21.77
CA SER A 28 -3.26 8.16 22.36
C SER A 28 -3.20 8.19 23.88
N SER A 29 -2.61 7.17 24.51
CA SER A 29 -2.47 7.10 25.98
C SER A 29 -1.40 8.08 26.47
N PRO A 30 -1.68 8.83 27.56
CA PRO A 30 -0.68 9.66 28.20
C PRO A 30 0.43 8.82 28.88
N GLU A 31 0.12 7.61 29.32
CA GLU A 31 1.06 6.64 29.85
C GLU A 31 1.38 5.63 28.75
N ARG A 32 2.40 5.94 27.93
CA ARG A 32 2.85 5.03 26.88
C ARG A 32 3.54 3.82 27.49
N ASP A 33 2.94 2.65 27.31
CA ASP A 33 3.60 1.37 27.54
C ASP A 33 4.38 0.99 26.29
N GLU A 34 5.71 1.22 26.34
CA GLU A 34 6.60 0.96 25.21
C GLU A 34 6.67 -0.53 24.84
N GLU A 35 6.52 -1.43 25.81
CA GLU A 35 6.54 -2.87 25.56
C GLU A 35 5.28 -3.31 24.81
N SER A 36 4.11 -2.87 25.24
CA SER A 36 2.85 -3.11 24.53
C SER A 36 2.85 -2.51 23.14
N LEU A 37 3.40 -1.31 22.97
CA LEU A 37 3.53 -0.68 21.66
C LEU A 37 4.43 -1.50 20.73
N ARG A 38 5.57 -1.97 21.21
CA ARG A 38 6.47 -2.83 20.44
C ARG A 38 5.78 -4.13 20.00
N LEU A 39 5.06 -4.80 20.90
CA LEU A 39 4.33 -6.03 20.58
C LEU A 39 3.27 -5.79 19.50
N VAL A 40 2.52 -4.69 19.58
CA VAL A 40 1.50 -4.37 18.58
C VAL A 40 2.14 -4.06 17.22
N VAL A 41 3.29 -3.40 17.20
CA VAL A 41 4.05 -3.15 15.95
C VAL A 41 4.54 -4.46 15.35
N GLU A 42 5.10 -5.39 16.14
CA GLU A 42 5.53 -6.72 15.67
C GLU A 42 4.36 -7.54 15.11
N VAL A 43 3.20 -7.50 15.76
CA VAL A 43 1.98 -8.18 15.28
C VAL A 43 1.50 -7.56 13.97
N ALA A 44 1.47 -6.23 13.88
CA ALA A 44 1.05 -5.52 12.67
C ALA A 44 1.97 -5.82 11.48
N ASP A 45 3.30 -5.84 11.72
CA ASP A 45 4.30 -6.20 10.72
C ASP A 45 4.11 -7.64 10.22
N THR A 46 3.97 -8.59 11.15
CA THR A 46 3.71 -10.00 10.81
C THR A 46 2.44 -10.16 9.96
N ILE A 47 1.35 -9.48 10.33
CA ILE A 47 0.11 -9.50 9.56
C ILE A 47 0.34 -8.91 8.15
N GLY A 48 1.08 -7.80 8.05
CA GLY A 48 1.44 -7.18 6.79
C GLY A 48 2.20 -8.13 5.87
N GLN A 49 3.23 -8.78 6.39
CA GLN A 49 4.04 -9.77 5.68
C GLN A 49 3.19 -10.95 5.18
N GLU A 50 2.33 -11.49 6.02
CA GLU A 50 1.45 -12.61 5.65
C GLU A 50 0.45 -12.22 4.55
N ILE A 51 -0.13 -11.02 4.63
CA ILE A 51 -1.02 -10.51 3.57
C ILE A 51 -0.25 -10.31 2.27
N ALA A 52 0.92 -9.68 2.31
CA ALA A 52 1.75 -9.46 1.13
C ALA A 52 2.20 -10.79 0.51
N HIS A 53 2.56 -11.77 1.34
CA HIS A 53 2.87 -13.12 0.89
C HIS A 53 1.67 -13.78 0.20
N CYS A 54 0.50 -13.74 0.81
CA CYS A 54 -0.73 -14.30 0.21
C CYS A 54 -1.08 -13.64 -1.13
N VAL A 55 -0.90 -12.32 -1.26
CA VAL A 55 -1.12 -11.60 -2.52
C VAL A 55 -0.13 -12.07 -3.58
N ARG A 56 1.15 -12.16 -3.23
CA ARG A 56 2.23 -12.61 -4.14
C ARG A 56 1.97 -14.03 -4.63
N GLU A 57 1.74 -14.96 -3.72
CA GLU A 57 1.39 -16.35 -4.04
C GLU A 57 0.18 -16.43 -5.00
N PHE A 58 -0.84 -15.62 -4.73
CA PHE A 58 -2.03 -15.58 -5.56
C PHE A 58 -1.72 -15.07 -6.98
N VAL A 59 -0.89 -14.04 -7.10
CA VAL A 59 -0.48 -13.47 -8.39
C VAL A 59 0.43 -14.44 -9.15
N GLU A 60 1.35 -15.11 -8.45
CA GLU A 60 2.30 -16.07 -9.05
C GLU A 60 1.63 -17.37 -9.51
N GLN A 61 0.59 -17.81 -8.82
CA GLN A 61 -0.18 -19.00 -9.21
C GLN A 61 -1.17 -18.74 -10.36
N ALA A 62 -1.39 -17.48 -10.71
CA ALA A 62 -2.32 -17.09 -11.76
C ALA A 62 -1.83 -17.23 -13.25
N PRO A 63 -0.55 -17.51 -13.59
CA PRO A 63 -0.11 -17.64 -14.98
C PRO A 63 -0.76 -18.80 -15.75
N MET A 64 -1.37 -19.73 -15.05
CA MET A 64 -2.13 -20.86 -15.66
C MET A 64 -3.50 -20.45 -16.21
N LEU A 65 -3.94 -19.21 -15.93
CA LEU A 65 -5.25 -18.68 -16.30
C LEU A 65 -5.08 -17.69 -17.46
N GLY A 66 -6.11 -17.59 -18.32
CA GLY A 66 -6.16 -16.52 -19.32
C GLY A 66 -6.15 -15.14 -18.64
N ASP A 67 -5.62 -14.12 -19.32
CA ASP A 67 -5.44 -12.77 -18.74
C ASP A 67 -6.74 -12.19 -18.15
N GLU A 68 -7.88 -12.42 -18.81
CA GLU A 68 -9.17 -11.91 -18.36
C GLU A 68 -9.67 -12.64 -17.09
N GLU A 69 -9.48 -13.96 -17.02
CA GLU A 69 -9.83 -14.75 -15.84
C GLU A 69 -8.92 -14.39 -14.65
N ARG A 70 -7.64 -14.19 -14.92
CA ARG A 70 -6.67 -13.72 -13.93
C ARG A 70 -7.06 -12.36 -13.34
N LEU A 71 -7.37 -11.38 -14.20
CA LEU A 71 -7.81 -10.05 -13.77
C LEU A 71 -9.13 -10.10 -12.98
N GLY A 72 -10.07 -10.96 -13.40
CA GLY A 72 -11.31 -11.18 -12.67
C GLY A 72 -11.08 -11.70 -11.25
N LEU A 73 -10.20 -12.70 -11.10
CA LEU A 73 -9.85 -13.25 -9.79
C LEU A 73 -9.08 -12.26 -8.91
N LEU A 74 -8.14 -11.51 -9.49
CA LEU A 74 -7.42 -10.47 -8.77
C LEU A 74 -8.35 -9.36 -8.31
N ARG A 75 -9.34 -8.98 -9.13
CA ARG A 75 -10.36 -7.99 -8.77
C ARG A 75 -11.22 -8.45 -7.59
N ASP A 76 -11.69 -9.70 -7.63
CA ASP A 76 -12.45 -10.30 -6.52
C ASP A 76 -11.61 -10.38 -5.24
N PHE A 77 -10.34 -10.72 -5.37
CA PHE A 77 -9.40 -10.76 -4.25
C PHE A 77 -9.14 -9.36 -3.68
N TYR A 78 -8.78 -8.39 -4.52
CA TYR A 78 -8.56 -7.01 -4.11
C TYR A 78 -9.81 -6.38 -3.46
N GLY A 79 -11.00 -6.66 -4.02
CA GLY A 79 -12.26 -6.22 -3.42
C GLY A 79 -12.47 -6.68 -1.97
N ARG A 80 -11.82 -7.78 -1.58
CA ARG A 80 -11.88 -8.32 -0.21
C ARG A 80 -10.76 -7.81 0.68
N VAL A 81 -9.52 -7.80 0.19
CA VAL A 81 -8.35 -7.41 1.00
C VAL A 81 -8.07 -5.91 0.99
N GLY A 82 -8.60 -5.16 0.05
CA GLY A 82 -8.32 -3.73 -0.10
C GLY A 82 -8.65 -2.90 1.13
N LYS A 83 -9.76 -3.22 1.81
CA LYS A 83 -10.13 -2.55 3.07
C LYS A 83 -9.18 -2.91 4.21
N THR A 84 -8.76 -4.15 4.29
CA THR A 84 -7.81 -4.65 5.28
C THR A 84 -6.45 -3.97 5.09
N LEU A 85 -5.98 -3.86 3.85
CA LEU A 85 -4.76 -3.13 3.50
C LEU A 85 -4.87 -1.63 3.83
N ASP A 86 -6.02 -1.01 3.60
CA ASP A 86 -6.26 0.40 3.96
C ASP A 86 -6.21 0.61 5.48
N ALA A 87 -6.88 -0.25 6.24
CA ALA A 87 -6.86 -0.21 7.69
C ALA A 87 -5.45 -0.40 8.26
N LEU A 88 -4.72 -1.39 7.77
CA LEU A 88 -3.36 -1.69 8.18
C LEU A 88 -2.39 -0.55 7.83
N GLY A 89 -2.46 -0.03 6.60
CA GLY A 89 -1.66 1.11 6.14
C GLY A 89 -1.96 2.40 6.89
N SER A 90 -3.19 2.56 7.43
CA SER A 90 -3.57 3.74 8.22
C SER A 90 -2.84 3.84 9.57
N THR A 91 -2.22 2.77 10.05
CA THR A 91 -1.39 2.78 11.27
C THR A 91 -0.16 3.68 11.12
N GLY A 92 0.37 3.85 9.91
CA GLY A 92 1.59 4.60 9.64
C GLY A 92 2.87 3.92 10.15
N ILE A 93 2.80 2.67 10.55
CA ILE A 93 3.98 1.88 10.98
C ILE A 93 4.86 1.60 9.77
N ALA A 94 6.13 2.00 9.80
CA ALA A 94 7.03 1.98 8.64
C ALA A 94 7.16 0.60 7.98
N ALA A 95 7.39 -0.47 8.74
CA ALA A 95 7.47 -1.83 8.24
C ALA A 95 6.14 -2.24 7.56
N VAL A 96 5.02 -1.93 8.19
CA VAL A 96 3.67 -2.21 7.67
C VAL A 96 3.40 -1.45 6.37
N VAL A 97 3.83 -0.19 6.28
CA VAL A 97 3.71 0.62 5.03
C VAL A 97 4.41 -0.08 3.88
N HIS A 98 5.60 -0.64 4.11
CA HIS A 98 6.33 -1.41 3.10
C HIS A 98 5.49 -2.56 2.55
N GLU A 99 5.02 -3.44 3.42
CA GLU A 99 4.27 -4.64 3.05
C GLU A 99 2.94 -4.30 2.34
N VAL A 100 2.24 -3.28 2.84
CA VAL A 100 0.99 -2.81 2.22
C VAL A 100 1.24 -2.24 0.82
N VAL A 101 2.30 -1.46 0.63
CA VAL A 101 2.64 -0.92 -0.70
C VAL A 101 3.04 -2.03 -1.68
N GLU A 102 3.83 -3.01 -1.25
CA GLU A 102 4.17 -4.17 -2.09
C GLU A 102 2.93 -4.95 -2.51
N ALA A 103 2.02 -5.23 -1.57
CA ALA A 103 0.75 -5.91 -1.87
C ALA A 103 -0.11 -5.12 -2.85
N LEU A 104 -0.25 -3.80 -2.65
CA LEU A 104 -1.01 -2.93 -3.54
C LEU A 104 -0.38 -2.83 -4.93
N ALA A 105 0.96 -2.79 -5.03
CA ALA A 105 1.66 -2.75 -6.31
C ALA A 105 1.34 -3.97 -7.20
N LEU A 106 1.16 -5.15 -6.58
CA LEU A 106 0.74 -6.36 -7.28
C LEU A 106 -0.70 -6.27 -7.84
N CYS A 107 -1.54 -5.46 -7.20
CA CYS A 107 -2.94 -5.24 -7.60
C CYS A 107 -3.13 -4.04 -8.55
N ALA A 108 -2.07 -3.39 -9.02
CA ALA A 108 -2.14 -2.13 -9.77
C ALA A 108 -3.03 -2.19 -11.02
N ASP A 109 -3.07 -3.32 -11.74
CA ASP A 109 -3.88 -3.48 -12.95
C ASP A 109 -5.35 -3.82 -12.68
N VAL A 110 -5.69 -4.15 -11.44
CA VAL A 110 -7.05 -4.56 -11.05
C VAL A 110 -8.01 -3.39 -11.05
N ASP A 111 -7.62 -2.32 -10.37
CA ASP A 111 -8.28 -1.02 -10.36
C ASP A 111 -7.19 0.05 -10.20
N PRO A 112 -6.59 0.48 -11.31
CA PRO A 112 -5.47 1.41 -11.28
C PRO A 112 -5.75 2.68 -10.50
N ARG A 113 -6.98 3.22 -10.62
CA ARG A 113 -7.38 4.43 -9.90
C ARG A 113 -7.46 4.20 -8.39
N ALA A 114 -8.20 3.19 -7.97
CA ALA A 114 -8.41 2.92 -6.55
C ALA A 114 -7.10 2.54 -5.86
N VAL A 115 -6.30 1.69 -6.47
CA VAL A 115 -5.00 1.26 -5.95
C VAL A 115 -4.04 2.44 -5.81
N PHE A 116 -3.92 3.30 -6.81
CA PHE A 116 -3.02 4.45 -6.75
C PHE A 116 -3.38 5.44 -5.63
N LEU A 117 -4.68 5.74 -5.50
CA LEU A 117 -5.17 6.60 -4.43
C LEU A 117 -4.98 5.96 -3.04
N GLN A 118 -5.10 4.65 -2.94
CA GLN A 118 -4.84 3.93 -1.70
C GLN A 118 -3.37 3.98 -1.31
N VAL A 119 -2.46 3.74 -2.25
CA VAL A 119 -1.00 3.88 -2.01
C VAL A 119 -0.66 5.29 -1.53
N ALA A 120 -1.21 6.33 -2.17
CA ALA A 120 -0.97 7.71 -1.74
C ALA A 120 -1.41 7.97 -0.29
N ARG A 121 -2.57 7.43 0.12
CA ARG A 121 -3.03 7.53 1.52
C ARG A 121 -2.10 6.80 2.48
N VAL A 122 -1.68 5.58 2.14
CA VAL A 122 -0.78 4.77 2.97
C VAL A 122 0.56 5.49 3.17
N VAL A 123 1.14 6.04 2.11
CA VAL A 123 2.39 6.82 2.16
C VAL A 123 2.22 8.07 3.03
N GLU A 124 1.09 8.78 2.91
CA GLU A 124 0.82 9.96 3.72
C GLU A 124 0.62 9.60 5.21
N HIS A 125 -0.01 8.47 5.52
CA HIS A 125 -0.11 7.98 6.90
C HIS A 125 1.25 7.61 7.46
N GLY A 126 2.08 6.92 6.68
CA GLY A 126 3.46 6.61 7.04
C GLY A 126 4.26 7.87 7.38
N ARG A 127 4.16 8.91 6.53
CA ARG A 127 4.82 10.21 6.78
C ARG A 127 4.40 10.83 8.11
N ARG A 128 3.12 10.79 8.45
CA ARG A 128 2.61 11.31 9.74
C ARG A 128 3.07 10.48 10.93
N GLY A 129 3.26 9.19 10.75
CA GLY A 129 3.79 8.26 11.76
C GLY A 129 5.29 8.37 12.01
N GLY A 130 5.97 9.32 11.35
CA GLY A 130 7.43 9.48 11.47
C GLY A 130 8.23 8.60 10.51
N TYR A 131 7.56 8.04 9.50
CA TYR A 131 8.21 7.36 8.39
C TYR A 131 9.05 8.37 7.60
N GLU A 132 10.33 8.41 7.90
CA GLU A 132 11.31 9.26 7.23
C GLU A 132 11.84 8.61 5.96
N CYS A 133 10.99 7.97 5.18
CA CYS A 133 11.35 7.39 3.88
C CYS A 133 12.64 6.53 3.90
N ASP A 134 13.10 6.11 5.06
CA ASP A 134 14.28 5.28 5.16
C ASP A 134 13.96 3.85 4.75
N ASP A 135 14.15 3.64 3.47
CA ASP A 135 14.54 2.40 2.83
C ASP A 135 13.48 1.32 2.53
N LEU A 136 12.46 1.09 3.37
CA LEU A 136 11.67 -0.14 3.20
C LEU A 136 10.71 -0.09 2.00
N ALA A 137 9.91 0.95 1.82
CA ALA A 137 8.95 1.02 0.70
C ALA A 137 9.45 1.83 -0.51
N LYS A 138 10.61 2.43 -0.43
CA LYS A 138 11.17 3.35 -1.42
C LYS A 138 11.14 2.77 -2.82
N ASP A 139 11.80 1.66 -3.00
CA ASP A 139 11.96 1.06 -4.32
C ASP A 139 10.61 0.56 -4.86
N ALA A 140 9.72 0.07 -3.98
CA ALA A 140 8.38 -0.35 -4.36
C ALA A 140 7.55 0.84 -4.87
N ILE A 141 7.59 1.97 -4.18
CA ILE A 141 6.86 3.17 -4.56
C ILE A 141 7.42 3.78 -5.84
N VAL A 142 8.74 3.85 -5.99
CA VAL A 142 9.38 4.35 -7.21
C VAL A 142 9.00 3.47 -8.40
N ARG A 143 9.11 2.15 -8.28
CA ARG A 143 8.68 1.22 -9.34
C ARG A 143 7.20 1.37 -9.67
N LEU A 144 6.35 1.53 -8.65
CA LEU A 144 4.92 1.74 -8.85
C LEU A 144 4.64 3.03 -9.61
N VAL A 145 5.24 4.16 -9.20
CA VAL A 145 5.11 5.45 -9.88
C VAL A 145 5.58 5.36 -11.32
N GLN A 146 6.75 4.75 -11.57
CA GLN A 146 7.27 4.55 -12.93
C GLN A 146 6.31 3.72 -13.79
N ARG A 147 5.74 2.65 -13.24
CA ARG A 147 4.73 1.83 -13.91
C ARG A 147 3.49 2.65 -14.27
N TYR A 148 2.97 3.46 -13.34
CA TYR A 148 1.82 4.32 -13.63
C TYR A 148 2.11 5.38 -14.69
N LEU A 149 3.31 5.92 -14.72
CA LEU A 149 3.74 6.85 -15.76
C LEU A 149 3.88 6.17 -17.13
N ALA A 150 4.22 4.88 -17.17
CA ALA A 150 4.33 4.11 -18.40
C ALA A 150 2.96 3.59 -18.88
N ASP A 151 2.21 2.92 -18.01
CA ASP A 151 1.07 2.10 -18.39
C ASP A 151 -0.30 2.78 -18.15
N HIS A 152 -0.34 3.74 -17.19
CA HIS A 152 -1.58 4.43 -16.78
C HIS A 152 -1.48 5.95 -16.89
N ARG A 153 -0.69 6.45 -17.85
CA ARG A 153 -0.44 7.88 -18.03
C ARG A 153 -1.72 8.70 -18.19
N ALA A 154 -2.67 8.21 -18.97
CA ALA A 154 -3.95 8.88 -19.19
C ALA A 154 -4.71 9.09 -17.86
N LEU A 155 -4.68 8.11 -16.95
CA LEU A 155 -5.27 8.24 -15.61
C LEU A 155 -4.66 9.40 -14.83
N LEU A 156 -3.34 9.56 -14.88
CA LEU A 156 -2.64 10.64 -14.19
C LEU A 156 -2.87 12.01 -14.86
N GLN A 157 -3.13 12.04 -16.18
CA GLN A 157 -3.43 13.26 -16.92
C GLN A 157 -4.87 13.74 -16.73
N ASP A 158 -5.83 12.82 -16.76
CA ASP A 158 -7.26 13.14 -16.83
C ASP A 158 -7.89 13.26 -15.43
N GLU A 159 -7.43 12.44 -14.46
CA GLU A 159 -7.97 12.37 -13.12
C GLU A 159 -7.23 13.30 -12.14
N SER A 160 -7.87 14.39 -11.75
CA SER A 160 -7.27 15.39 -10.84
C SER A 160 -6.85 14.80 -9.49
N ALA A 161 -7.60 13.82 -8.96
CA ALA A 161 -7.27 13.13 -7.71
C ALA A 161 -5.99 12.30 -7.84
N CYS A 162 -5.81 11.57 -8.94
CA CYS A 162 -4.60 10.78 -9.18
C CYS A 162 -3.38 11.68 -9.43
N ARG A 163 -3.57 12.81 -10.11
CA ARG A 163 -2.52 13.82 -10.29
C ARG A 163 -2.09 14.41 -8.95
N ALA A 164 -3.03 14.80 -8.09
CA ALA A 164 -2.73 15.30 -6.76
C ALA A 164 -2.02 14.25 -5.89
N ALA A 165 -2.44 12.99 -5.97
CA ALA A 165 -1.80 11.87 -5.30
C ALA A 165 -0.34 11.68 -5.75
N LEU A 166 -0.07 11.74 -7.07
CA LEU A 166 1.29 11.67 -7.62
C LEU A 166 2.16 12.78 -7.07
N ILE A 167 1.68 14.03 -7.10
CA ILE A 167 2.42 15.19 -6.59
C ILE A 167 2.70 15.00 -5.09
N SER A 168 1.72 14.55 -4.31
CA SER A 168 1.89 14.32 -2.87
C SER A 168 2.97 13.26 -2.59
N ILE A 169 2.94 12.12 -3.30
CA ILE A 169 3.95 11.08 -3.17
C ILE A 169 5.33 11.64 -3.50
N LEU A 170 5.48 12.32 -4.64
CA LEU A 170 6.78 12.85 -5.07
C LEU A 170 7.30 13.96 -4.14
N ASP A 171 6.43 14.82 -3.59
CA ASP A 171 6.83 15.86 -2.63
C ASP A 171 7.42 15.25 -1.36
N ILE A 172 6.83 14.16 -0.84
CA ILE A 172 7.37 13.43 0.31
C ILE A 172 8.81 12.97 0.02
N PHE A 173 9.03 12.36 -1.13
CA PHE A 173 10.33 11.81 -1.49
C PHE A 173 11.36 12.87 -1.89
N VAL A 174 10.92 13.96 -2.52
CA VAL A 174 11.79 15.11 -2.80
C VAL A 174 12.29 15.75 -1.50
N ARG A 175 11.41 15.91 -0.51
CA ARG A 175 11.77 16.43 0.82
C ARG A 175 12.72 15.49 1.56
N ALA A 176 12.56 14.18 1.40
CA ALA A 176 13.51 13.18 1.90
C ALA A 176 14.86 13.15 1.17
N GLY A 177 15.03 13.97 0.14
CA GLY A 177 16.31 14.12 -0.55
C GLY A 177 16.56 13.14 -1.68
N TRP A 178 15.56 12.42 -2.17
CA TRP A 178 15.75 11.38 -3.17
C TRP A 178 15.99 11.93 -4.59
N ALA A 179 17.07 11.45 -5.20
CA ALA A 179 17.47 11.87 -6.55
C ALA A 179 16.45 11.41 -7.60
N GLU A 180 15.94 10.20 -7.49
CA GLU A 180 14.97 9.63 -8.42
C GLU A 180 13.65 10.39 -8.40
N ALA A 181 13.16 10.77 -7.21
CA ALA A 181 11.94 11.56 -7.08
C ALA A 181 12.12 12.97 -7.69
N ARG A 182 13.30 13.59 -7.49
CA ARG A 182 13.63 14.87 -8.12
C ARG A 182 13.66 14.76 -9.64
N LEU A 183 14.26 13.69 -10.17
CA LEU A 183 14.30 13.44 -11.61
C LEU A 183 12.89 13.24 -12.19
N LEU A 184 12.05 12.44 -11.50
CA LEU A 184 10.66 12.24 -11.89
C LEU A 184 9.87 13.56 -11.85
N THR A 185 10.05 14.37 -10.81
CA THR A 185 9.39 15.68 -10.69
C THR A 185 9.80 16.63 -11.83
N TYR A 186 11.07 16.66 -12.18
CA TYR A 186 11.57 17.47 -13.31
C TYR A 186 10.92 17.04 -14.63
N ASN A 187 10.69 15.76 -14.82
CA ASN A 187 10.06 15.23 -16.03
C ASN A 187 8.53 15.37 -16.04
N LEU A 188 7.89 15.70 -14.92
CA LEU A 188 6.42 15.84 -14.85
C LEU A 188 5.87 16.89 -15.80
N GLU A 189 6.57 18.02 -15.99
CA GLU A 189 6.14 19.03 -16.97
C GLU A 189 6.05 18.48 -18.40
N GLN A 190 6.93 17.54 -18.75
CA GLN A 190 6.90 16.88 -20.06
C GLN A 190 5.80 15.82 -20.15
N ILE A 191 5.42 15.24 -19.00
CA ILE A 191 4.39 14.22 -18.92
C ILE A 191 3.00 14.84 -19.02
N PHE A 192 2.80 16.04 -18.47
CA PHE A 192 1.50 16.72 -18.41
C PHE A 192 1.30 17.78 -19.50
N ARG A 193 2.24 17.98 -20.41
CA ARG A 193 2.07 18.71 -21.67
C ARG A 193 1.49 17.80 -22.77
#